data_ab595353173d4b762193e9ae5d903920
#
_entry.id   ab595353173d4b762193e9ae5d903920
#
_cell.length_a   1.000
_cell.length_b   1.000
_cell.length_c   1.000
_cell.angle_alpha   90.00
_cell.angle_beta   90.00
_cell.angle_gamma   90.00
#
_symmetry.space_group_name_H-M   'P 1'
#
loop_
_entity.id
_entity.type
_entity.pdbx_description
1 polymer ?
#
loop_
_entity_poly.entity_id
_entity_poly.type
_entity_poly.pdbx_seq_one_letter_code
_entity_poly.pdbx_strand_id
1 'polypeptide(L)'
;MVPAIKRNYYKKFLNEALPVESHLQSYLHDAFVAEISTKMIGSTQDAIDWSTYTYFYRRLLANPSFYGLLDTSHEGLSSYLSELVETTLKDLEEAKMIELDEEDDTITPLNPSMIAAYYNISFVTMQTFLLSLNANTRMKGIITIVTSATEFEEIQLRRHEDQILRRIYDRIPVKISDSRYDSPHFKAFVLLQAHFSRMQLPIDLTKDQEFILQRTLNLLSACVDILSSEGHLNALKAMELSQMTVQALWDRDSALKQIPHFDDRAVKVANSAKIQDVYEFMDAMDPDENPDYGNLVKNLGLSNKQLADAAQFTNNFYPRLDLSFDLVDPGSVTAGAPAYVNITVERELDEDEEPNLKVHAPFFPVEKSENWWLVVGEESSDSLLAIKRVTIGRSLKTKLEYVVPDAGKHTLTLYLMSDCYIGADQAPTFEVDVGEGMDDDDDDEDEEEDEEEEGNDDDDGE
;
A
#
# COMPACT_ATOMS: atom_id res chain seq x y z
N MET A 1 -10.60 -41.70 -0.26
CA MET A 1 -11.60 -42.48 0.49
C MET A 1 -12.72 -41.51 0.90
N VAL A 2 -13.98 -41.97 0.80
CA VAL A 2 -15.16 -41.19 1.20
C VAL A 2 -16.04 -41.99 2.11
N PRO A 3 -16.79 -41.41 3.05
CA PRO A 3 -17.76 -42.11 3.87
C PRO A 3 -18.84 -42.83 3.00
N ALA A 4 -19.28 -44.00 3.42
CA ALA A 4 -20.26 -44.81 2.68
C ALA A 4 -21.55 -44.04 2.33
N ILE A 5 -22.04 -43.19 3.22
CA ILE A 5 -23.19 -42.31 3.03
C ILE A 5 -23.01 -41.34 1.84
N LYS A 6 -21.81 -40.85 1.60
CA LYS A 6 -21.49 -39.90 0.51
C LYS A 6 -21.06 -40.60 -0.79
N ARG A 7 -20.97 -41.96 -0.82
CA ARG A 7 -20.50 -42.73 -1.97
C ARG A 7 -21.31 -42.43 -3.24
N ASN A 8 -22.64 -42.45 -3.14
CA ASN A 8 -23.53 -42.24 -4.30
C ASN A 8 -23.44 -40.80 -4.81
N TYR A 9 -23.25 -39.83 -3.93
CA TYR A 9 -23.07 -38.45 -4.28
C TYR A 9 -21.75 -38.25 -5.08
N TYR A 10 -20.64 -38.77 -4.58
CA TYR A 10 -19.36 -38.67 -5.29
C TYR A 10 -19.32 -39.53 -6.57
N LYS A 11 -20.05 -40.65 -6.63
CA LYS A 11 -20.17 -41.44 -7.83
C LYS A 11 -20.90 -40.69 -8.95
N LYS A 12 -21.96 -39.96 -8.62
CA LYS A 12 -22.63 -39.05 -9.55
C LYS A 12 -21.67 -37.95 -10.01
N PHE A 13 -20.96 -37.33 -9.08
CA PHE A 13 -19.99 -36.27 -9.34
C PHE A 13 -18.85 -36.69 -10.28
N LEU A 14 -18.43 -37.94 -10.23
CA LEU A 14 -17.36 -38.46 -11.11
C LEU A 14 -17.84 -38.79 -12.52
N ASN A 15 -19.12 -39.11 -12.67
CA ASN A 15 -19.70 -39.57 -13.94
C ASN A 15 -20.55 -38.50 -14.65
N GLU A 16 -21.09 -37.56 -13.92
CA GLU A 16 -21.90 -36.46 -14.43
C GLU A 16 -21.35 -35.15 -13.93
N ALA A 17 -21.26 -34.11 -14.77
CA ALA A 17 -20.89 -32.75 -14.33
C ALA A 17 -21.93 -32.27 -13.33
N LEU A 18 -21.53 -32.00 -12.08
CA LEU A 18 -22.38 -31.31 -11.13
C LEU A 18 -22.64 -29.89 -11.64
N PRO A 19 -23.91 -29.47 -11.72
CA PRO A 19 -24.17 -28.07 -12.00
C PRO A 19 -23.67 -27.21 -10.85
N VAL A 20 -22.65 -26.42 -11.14
CA VAL A 20 -22.14 -25.41 -10.23
C VAL A 20 -22.72 -24.09 -10.65
N GLU A 21 -23.28 -23.33 -9.73
CA GLU A 21 -23.77 -21.98 -10.01
C GLU A 21 -22.64 -20.96 -9.95
N SER A 22 -22.79 -19.86 -10.66
CA SER A 22 -21.86 -18.74 -10.59
C SER A 22 -22.26 -17.78 -9.47
N HIS A 23 -21.31 -17.31 -8.70
CA HIS A 23 -21.50 -16.27 -7.70
C HIS A 23 -20.94 -14.91 -8.15
N LEU A 24 -20.65 -14.75 -9.46
CA LEU A 24 -20.06 -13.52 -10.01
C LEU A 24 -20.92 -12.29 -9.69
N GLN A 25 -22.24 -12.42 -9.63
CA GLN A 25 -23.14 -11.32 -9.29
C GLN A 25 -22.75 -10.63 -7.98
N SER A 26 -22.32 -11.38 -6.98
CA SER A 26 -21.88 -10.84 -5.68
C SER A 26 -20.50 -10.18 -5.72
N TYR A 27 -19.71 -10.42 -6.78
CA TYR A 27 -18.35 -9.90 -6.97
C TYR A 27 -18.23 -9.04 -8.24
N LEU A 28 -19.38 -8.60 -8.78
CA LEU A 28 -19.40 -7.90 -10.06
C LEU A 28 -18.69 -6.54 -9.96
N HIS A 29 -18.81 -5.85 -8.83
CA HIS A 29 -18.11 -4.59 -8.56
C HIS A 29 -16.59 -4.78 -8.67
N ASP A 30 -16.05 -5.80 -8.01
CA ASP A 30 -14.59 -6.08 -8.03
C ASP A 30 -14.13 -6.47 -9.44
N ALA A 31 -14.92 -7.26 -10.17
CA ALA A 31 -14.64 -7.63 -11.53
C ALA A 31 -14.65 -6.41 -12.47
N PHE A 32 -15.64 -5.53 -12.34
CA PHE A 32 -15.73 -4.32 -13.16
C PHE A 32 -14.59 -3.34 -12.83
N VAL A 33 -14.24 -3.14 -11.57
CA VAL A 33 -13.08 -2.32 -11.19
C VAL A 33 -11.80 -2.81 -11.89
N ALA A 34 -11.56 -4.11 -11.91
CA ALA A 34 -10.38 -4.68 -12.59
C ALA A 34 -10.41 -4.44 -14.10
N GLU A 35 -11.53 -4.70 -14.76
CA GLU A 35 -11.68 -4.61 -16.22
C GLU A 35 -11.72 -3.15 -16.71
N ILE A 36 -12.32 -2.23 -15.94
CA ILE A 36 -12.33 -0.79 -16.24
C ILE A 36 -10.91 -0.23 -16.06
N SER A 37 -10.19 -0.61 -15.01
CA SER A 37 -8.82 -0.16 -14.76
C SER A 37 -7.85 -0.57 -15.86
N THR A 38 -8.10 -1.70 -16.53
CA THR A 38 -7.33 -2.17 -17.69
C THR A 38 -7.87 -1.67 -19.03
N LYS A 39 -8.94 -0.85 -19.01
CA LYS A 39 -9.63 -0.33 -20.18
C LYS A 39 -10.22 -1.41 -21.12
N MET A 40 -10.56 -2.57 -20.55
CA MET A 40 -11.33 -3.61 -21.26
C MET A 40 -12.82 -3.29 -21.28
N ILE A 41 -13.30 -2.56 -20.28
CA ILE A 41 -14.63 -1.96 -20.23
C ILE A 41 -14.44 -0.45 -20.27
N GLY A 42 -14.90 0.18 -21.34
CA GLY A 42 -14.83 1.62 -21.55
C GLY A 42 -16.22 2.26 -21.74
N SER A 43 -17.28 1.46 -21.82
CA SER A 43 -18.67 1.91 -21.96
C SER A 43 -19.64 0.98 -21.25
N THR A 44 -20.88 1.43 -21.04
CA THR A 44 -21.95 0.59 -20.49
C THR A 44 -22.22 -0.63 -21.39
N GLN A 45 -22.15 -0.43 -22.70
CA GLN A 45 -22.31 -1.53 -23.65
C GLN A 45 -21.19 -2.57 -23.52
N ASP A 46 -19.93 -2.15 -23.36
CA ASP A 46 -18.81 -3.08 -23.12
C ASP A 46 -19.02 -3.91 -21.84
N ALA A 47 -19.56 -3.30 -20.78
CA ALA A 47 -19.83 -3.99 -19.52
C ALA A 47 -20.93 -5.05 -19.67
N ILE A 48 -21.98 -4.77 -20.46
CA ILE A 48 -23.04 -5.74 -20.79
C ILE A 48 -22.43 -6.87 -21.63
N ASP A 49 -21.67 -6.54 -22.68
CA ASP A 49 -21.04 -7.52 -23.55
C ASP A 49 -20.08 -8.41 -22.77
N TRP A 50 -19.21 -7.82 -21.93
CA TRP A 50 -18.31 -8.57 -21.06
C TRP A 50 -19.08 -9.57 -20.18
N SER A 51 -20.22 -9.16 -19.61
CA SER A 51 -21.05 -10.01 -18.77
C SER A 51 -21.55 -11.24 -19.53
N THR A 52 -21.84 -11.11 -20.83
CA THR A 52 -22.33 -12.22 -21.69
C THR A 52 -21.28 -13.29 -21.98
N TYR A 53 -19.98 -12.96 -21.88
CA TYR A 53 -18.88 -13.92 -22.08
C TYR A 53 -18.55 -14.72 -20.81
N THR A 54 -19.18 -14.42 -19.67
CA THR A 54 -18.92 -15.06 -18.38
C THR A 54 -19.66 -16.38 -18.20
N TYR A 55 -19.17 -17.21 -17.27
CA TYR A 55 -19.89 -18.40 -16.82
C TYR A 55 -21.22 -18.05 -16.15
N PHE A 56 -21.34 -16.88 -15.53
CA PHE A 56 -22.57 -16.35 -14.96
C PHE A 56 -23.70 -16.32 -15.99
N TYR A 57 -23.44 -15.74 -17.16
CA TYR A 57 -24.45 -15.67 -18.22
C TYR A 57 -24.93 -17.04 -18.67
N ARG A 58 -24.03 -18.01 -18.83
CA ARG A 58 -24.39 -19.40 -19.18
C ARG A 58 -25.27 -20.05 -18.11
N ARG A 59 -24.99 -19.77 -16.84
CA ARG A 59 -25.83 -20.30 -15.74
C ARG A 59 -27.13 -19.56 -15.60
N LEU A 60 -27.14 -18.25 -15.84
CA LEU A 60 -28.37 -17.44 -15.88
C LEU A 60 -29.39 -18.01 -16.87
N LEU A 61 -28.93 -18.41 -18.07
CA LEU A 61 -29.80 -19.06 -19.07
C LEU A 61 -30.25 -20.48 -18.67
N ALA A 62 -29.38 -21.22 -17.99
CA ALA A 62 -29.68 -22.62 -17.63
C ALA A 62 -30.51 -22.76 -16.35
N ASN A 63 -30.39 -21.85 -15.41
CA ASN A 63 -31.12 -21.87 -14.13
C ASN A 63 -31.55 -20.46 -13.70
N PRO A 64 -32.43 -19.79 -14.47
CA PRO A 64 -32.80 -18.39 -14.26
C PRO A 64 -33.39 -18.12 -12.87
N SER A 65 -34.13 -19.07 -12.31
CA SER A 65 -34.73 -18.90 -10.99
C SER A 65 -33.74 -18.77 -9.83
N PHE A 66 -32.55 -19.35 -9.98
CA PHE A 66 -31.48 -19.20 -8.98
C PHE A 66 -30.99 -17.75 -8.90
N TYR A 67 -30.97 -17.03 -10.01
CA TYR A 67 -30.53 -15.66 -10.15
C TYR A 67 -31.64 -14.62 -10.01
N GLY A 68 -32.88 -15.07 -9.72
CA GLY A 68 -34.04 -14.19 -9.59
C GLY A 68 -34.62 -13.68 -10.91
N LEU A 69 -34.16 -14.23 -12.07
CA LEU A 69 -34.74 -13.90 -13.37
C LEU A 69 -36.10 -14.54 -13.52
N LEU A 70 -37.14 -13.72 -13.58
CA LEU A 70 -38.55 -14.17 -13.69
C LEU A 70 -39.01 -14.31 -15.14
N ASP A 71 -38.59 -13.36 -16.00
CA ASP A 71 -38.92 -13.37 -17.42
C ASP A 71 -37.71 -13.90 -18.22
N THR A 72 -37.88 -15.09 -18.78
CA THR A 72 -36.88 -15.78 -19.59
C THR A 72 -36.91 -15.42 -21.07
N SER A 73 -37.77 -14.47 -21.48
CA SER A 73 -37.76 -13.93 -22.83
C SER A 73 -36.44 -13.21 -23.12
N HIS A 74 -36.14 -13.03 -24.39
CA HIS A 74 -34.95 -12.25 -24.79
C HIS A 74 -34.98 -10.82 -24.26
N GLU A 75 -36.16 -10.21 -24.22
CA GLU A 75 -36.39 -8.87 -23.68
C GLU A 75 -36.18 -8.82 -22.16
N GLY A 76 -36.74 -9.77 -21.42
CA GLY A 76 -36.58 -9.90 -19.97
C GLY A 76 -35.12 -10.15 -19.56
N LEU A 77 -34.39 -10.97 -20.32
CA LEU A 77 -32.96 -11.22 -20.10
C LEU A 77 -32.13 -9.97 -20.35
N SER A 78 -32.39 -9.23 -21.44
CA SER A 78 -31.69 -7.99 -21.77
C SER A 78 -31.92 -6.94 -20.69
N SER A 79 -33.19 -6.75 -20.26
CA SER A 79 -33.51 -5.81 -19.17
C SER A 79 -32.82 -6.15 -17.87
N TYR A 80 -32.79 -7.44 -17.50
CA TYR A 80 -32.13 -7.90 -16.29
C TYR A 80 -30.63 -7.59 -16.30
N LEU A 81 -29.93 -7.85 -17.42
CA LEU A 81 -28.51 -7.57 -17.54
C LEU A 81 -28.22 -6.08 -17.53
N SER A 82 -29.02 -5.28 -18.24
CA SER A 82 -28.88 -3.81 -18.24
C SER A 82 -29.06 -3.25 -16.83
N GLU A 83 -30.11 -3.65 -16.11
CA GLU A 83 -30.37 -3.21 -14.74
C GLU A 83 -29.24 -3.61 -13.78
N LEU A 84 -28.71 -4.83 -13.91
CA LEU A 84 -27.60 -5.32 -13.09
C LEU A 84 -26.33 -4.51 -13.35
N VAL A 85 -25.98 -4.26 -14.62
CA VAL A 85 -24.79 -3.48 -15.01
C VAL A 85 -24.94 -2.03 -14.59
N GLU A 86 -26.06 -1.38 -14.90
CA GLU A 86 -26.30 0.01 -14.53
C GLU A 86 -26.25 0.24 -13.02
N THR A 87 -26.86 -0.68 -12.25
CA THR A 87 -26.78 -0.60 -10.77
C THR A 87 -25.34 -0.72 -10.28
N THR A 88 -24.58 -1.69 -10.82
CA THR A 88 -23.18 -1.88 -10.43
C THR A 88 -22.32 -0.67 -10.77
N LEU A 89 -22.49 -0.07 -11.97
CA LEU A 89 -21.74 1.11 -12.38
C LEU A 89 -22.09 2.34 -11.53
N LYS A 90 -23.37 2.54 -11.19
CA LYS A 90 -23.79 3.62 -10.28
C LYS A 90 -23.20 3.47 -8.87
N ASP A 91 -23.19 2.23 -8.34
CA ASP A 91 -22.57 1.97 -7.04
C ASP A 91 -21.06 2.32 -7.06
N LEU A 92 -20.37 2.02 -8.18
CA LEU A 92 -18.95 2.35 -8.37
C LEU A 92 -18.70 3.87 -8.50
N GLU A 93 -19.61 4.58 -9.18
CA GLU A 93 -19.55 6.04 -9.29
C GLU A 93 -19.82 6.73 -7.94
N GLU A 94 -20.86 6.31 -7.22
CA GLU A 94 -21.17 6.81 -5.87
C GLU A 94 -20.01 6.61 -4.89
N ALA A 95 -19.28 5.50 -5.05
CA ALA A 95 -18.06 5.22 -4.28
C ALA A 95 -16.81 5.96 -4.78
N LYS A 96 -16.92 6.81 -5.81
CA LYS A 96 -15.80 7.54 -6.43
C LYS A 96 -14.69 6.64 -6.96
N MET A 97 -15.06 5.47 -7.44
CA MET A 97 -14.15 4.54 -8.09
C MET A 97 -14.01 4.83 -9.58
N ILE A 98 -15.09 5.25 -10.21
CA ILE A 98 -15.18 5.58 -11.64
C ILE A 98 -15.90 6.91 -11.84
N GLU A 99 -15.76 7.46 -13.03
CA GLU A 99 -16.54 8.59 -13.54
C GLU A 99 -17.33 8.11 -14.77
N LEU A 100 -18.63 8.41 -14.79
CA LEU A 100 -19.53 8.08 -15.88
C LEU A 100 -19.86 9.36 -16.66
N ASP A 101 -19.62 9.35 -17.96
CA ASP A 101 -20.12 10.37 -18.85
C ASP A 101 -21.37 9.83 -19.58
N GLU A 102 -22.54 10.35 -19.18
CA GLU A 102 -23.83 9.92 -19.74
C GLU A 102 -24.04 10.39 -21.21
N GLU A 103 -23.34 11.46 -21.64
CA GLU A 103 -23.50 11.99 -23.00
C GLU A 103 -22.75 11.12 -24.02
N ASP A 104 -21.54 10.71 -23.69
CA ASP A 104 -20.66 9.92 -24.56
C ASP A 104 -20.67 8.40 -24.25
N ASP A 105 -21.42 7.96 -23.24
CA ASP A 105 -21.41 6.57 -22.70
C ASP A 105 -19.98 6.09 -22.39
N THR A 106 -19.15 6.95 -21.81
CA THR A 106 -17.77 6.61 -21.47
C THR A 106 -17.58 6.38 -19.96
N ILE A 107 -16.76 5.37 -19.64
CA ILE A 107 -16.41 5.00 -18.27
C ILE A 107 -14.92 5.24 -18.05
N THR A 108 -14.59 6.14 -17.15
CA THR A 108 -13.20 6.47 -16.80
C THR A 108 -12.85 5.97 -15.41
N PRO A 109 -11.78 5.15 -15.24
CA PRO A 109 -11.33 4.75 -13.92
C PRO A 109 -10.69 5.92 -13.17
N LEU A 110 -11.11 6.14 -11.93
CA LEU A 110 -10.47 7.07 -11.02
C LEU A 110 -9.31 6.40 -10.27
N ASN A 111 -8.46 7.20 -9.63
CA ASN A 111 -7.29 6.71 -8.90
C ASN A 111 -7.59 5.56 -7.90
N PRO A 112 -8.69 5.57 -7.11
CA PRO A 112 -9.03 4.46 -6.23
C PRO A 112 -9.24 3.13 -6.95
N SER A 113 -9.83 3.13 -8.16
CA SER A 113 -9.96 1.91 -8.98
C SER A 113 -8.61 1.36 -9.38
N MET A 114 -7.69 2.24 -9.78
CA MET A 114 -6.34 1.85 -10.15
C MET A 114 -5.59 1.20 -8.97
N ILE A 115 -5.72 1.78 -7.78
CA ILE A 115 -5.15 1.24 -6.54
C ILE A 115 -5.76 -0.13 -6.20
N ALA A 116 -7.10 -0.23 -6.23
CA ALA A 116 -7.81 -1.48 -5.95
C ALA A 116 -7.39 -2.62 -6.90
N ALA A 117 -7.32 -2.33 -8.20
CA ALA A 117 -6.89 -3.29 -9.21
C ALA A 117 -5.42 -3.70 -9.03
N TYR A 118 -4.54 -2.74 -8.76
CA TYR A 118 -3.11 -2.98 -8.62
C TYR A 118 -2.79 -3.90 -7.42
N TYR A 119 -3.45 -3.68 -6.27
CA TYR A 119 -3.24 -4.49 -5.06
C TYR A 119 -4.21 -5.65 -4.92
N ASN A 120 -5.15 -5.81 -5.84
CA ASN A 120 -6.23 -6.79 -5.77
C ASN A 120 -7.00 -6.69 -4.45
N ILE A 121 -7.52 -5.49 -4.19
CA ILE A 121 -8.29 -5.14 -2.99
C ILE A 121 -9.76 -5.01 -3.37
N SER A 122 -10.65 -5.51 -2.50
CA SER A 122 -12.09 -5.42 -2.69
C SER A 122 -12.58 -3.98 -2.75
N PHE A 123 -13.56 -3.72 -3.61
CA PHE A 123 -14.30 -2.49 -3.72
C PHE A 123 -14.79 -1.97 -2.35
N VAL A 124 -15.36 -2.86 -1.52
CA VAL A 124 -15.88 -2.49 -0.19
C VAL A 124 -14.76 -2.02 0.74
N THR A 125 -13.60 -2.66 0.69
CA THR A 125 -12.41 -2.24 1.44
C THR A 125 -11.92 -0.88 0.97
N MET A 126 -11.85 -0.65 -0.35
CA MET A 126 -11.45 0.65 -0.91
C MET A 126 -12.41 1.76 -0.51
N GLN A 127 -13.71 1.54 -0.58
CA GLN A 127 -14.73 2.48 -0.13
C GLN A 127 -14.56 2.82 1.36
N THR A 128 -14.31 1.80 2.20
CA THR A 128 -14.05 1.99 3.64
C THR A 128 -12.79 2.83 3.88
N PHE A 129 -11.73 2.59 3.11
CA PHE A 129 -10.48 3.34 3.22
C PHE A 129 -10.68 4.82 2.82
N LEU A 130 -11.33 5.07 1.70
CA LEU A 130 -11.63 6.44 1.23
C LEU A 130 -12.46 7.25 2.22
N LEU A 131 -13.41 6.60 2.92
CA LEU A 131 -14.26 7.26 3.91
C LEU A 131 -13.57 7.46 5.27
N SER A 132 -12.58 6.62 5.60
CA SER A 132 -12.00 6.56 6.96
C SER A 132 -10.62 7.19 7.06
N LEU A 133 -9.82 7.15 5.99
CA LEU A 133 -8.49 7.75 5.95
C LEU A 133 -8.60 9.26 5.73
N ASN A 134 -7.88 10.04 6.51
CA ASN A 134 -7.80 11.50 6.39
C ASN A 134 -6.51 12.01 7.02
N ALA A 135 -6.19 13.28 6.86
CA ALA A 135 -4.98 13.92 7.39
C ALA A 135 -4.75 13.72 8.90
N ASN A 136 -5.80 13.53 9.69
CA ASN A 136 -5.72 13.35 11.14
C ASN A 136 -5.62 11.88 11.57
N THR A 137 -5.61 10.94 10.63
CA THR A 137 -5.55 9.50 10.93
C THR A 137 -4.18 9.15 11.48
N ARG A 138 -4.16 8.70 12.74
CA ARG A 138 -2.94 8.30 13.44
C ARG A 138 -2.72 6.80 13.32
N MET A 139 -1.54 6.31 13.74
CA MET A 139 -1.14 4.89 13.73
C MET A 139 -2.26 3.94 14.24
N LYS A 140 -2.87 4.25 15.39
CA LYS A 140 -4.00 3.48 15.93
C LYS A 140 -5.18 3.41 14.96
N GLY A 141 -5.50 4.53 14.30
CA GLY A 141 -6.57 4.61 13.30
C GLY A 141 -6.25 3.74 12.09
N ILE A 142 -5.02 3.80 11.57
CA ILE A 142 -4.60 2.97 10.43
C ILE A 142 -4.69 1.48 10.77
N ILE A 143 -4.22 1.05 11.95
CA ILE A 143 -4.35 -0.36 12.40
C ILE A 143 -5.82 -0.78 12.40
N THR A 144 -6.72 0.06 12.93
CA THR A 144 -8.15 -0.24 13.00
C THR A 144 -8.78 -0.31 11.61
N ILE A 145 -8.47 0.64 10.73
CA ILE A 145 -8.99 0.70 9.36
C ILE A 145 -8.50 -0.49 8.54
N VAL A 146 -7.21 -0.80 8.56
CA VAL A 146 -6.64 -1.94 7.84
C VAL A 146 -7.26 -3.26 8.30
N THR A 147 -7.45 -3.45 9.61
CA THR A 147 -8.04 -4.69 10.13
C THR A 147 -9.55 -4.80 9.94
N SER A 148 -10.22 -3.73 9.49
CA SER A 148 -11.64 -3.75 9.08
C SER A 148 -11.85 -4.17 7.63
N ALA A 149 -10.78 -4.43 6.88
CA ALA A 149 -10.84 -4.83 5.48
C ALA A 149 -11.63 -6.14 5.27
N THR A 150 -12.44 -6.20 4.21
CA THR A 150 -13.27 -7.38 3.89
C THR A 150 -12.43 -8.63 3.57
N GLU A 151 -11.17 -8.46 3.20
CA GLU A 151 -10.20 -9.52 2.99
C GLU A 151 -10.00 -10.41 4.23
N PHE A 152 -10.36 -9.91 5.41
CA PHE A 152 -10.27 -10.66 6.67
C PHE A 152 -11.56 -11.38 7.06
N GLU A 153 -12.65 -11.23 6.32
CA GLU A 153 -13.91 -11.95 6.58
C GLU A 153 -13.77 -13.48 6.44
N GLU A 154 -12.81 -13.94 5.63
CA GLU A 154 -12.53 -15.37 5.45
C GLU A 154 -11.85 -16.03 6.67
N ILE A 155 -11.40 -15.25 7.66
CA ILE A 155 -10.74 -15.78 8.86
C ILE A 155 -11.73 -16.61 9.67
N GLN A 156 -11.40 -17.87 9.85
CA GLN A 156 -12.24 -18.79 10.60
C GLN A 156 -12.27 -18.45 12.10
N LEU A 157 -13.47 -18.38 12.64
CA LEU A 157 -13.71 -18.31 14.09
C LEU A 157 -13.98 -19.72 14.64
N ARG A 158 -13.15 -20.16 15.56
CA ARG A 158 -13.26 -21.51 16.16
C ARG A 158 -13.93 -21.44 17.53
N ARG A 159 -14.51 -22.53 17.96
CA ARG A 159 -15.13 -22.61 19.31
C ARG A 159 -14.06 -22.44 20.39
N HIS A 160 -14.38 -21.67 21.42
CA HIS A 160 -13.50 -21.37 22.58
C HIS A 160 -12.23 -20.57 22.29
N GLU A 161 -12.06 -20.00 21.08
CA GLU A 161 -10.99 -19.05 20.77
C GLU A 161 -11.12 -17.72 21.55
N ASP A 162 -12.34 -17.33 21.87
CA ASP A 162 -12.67 -16.10 22.58
C ASP A 162 -11.89 -15.93 23.88
N GLN A 163 -11.65 -17.00 24.63
CA GLN A 163 -10.87 -16.97 25.86
C GLN A 163 -9.38 -16.69 25.61
N ILE A 164 -8.83 -17.22 24.53
CA ILE A 164 -7.44 -17.00 24.15
C ILE A 164 -7.27 -15.59 23.62
N LEU A 165 -8.17 -15.16 22.72
CA LEU A 165 -8.17 -13.81 22.17
C LEU A 165 -8.32 -12.74 23.26
N ARG A 166 -9.15 -12.99 24.28
CA ARG A 166 -9.28 -12.11 25.45
C ARG A 166 -7.97 -11.95 26.21
N ARG A 167 -7.24 -13.04 26.48
CA ARG A 167 -5.93 -13.00 27.14
C ARG A 167 -4.87 -12.25 26.32
N ILE A 168 -4.91 -12.37 25.00
CA ILE A 168 -4.02 -11.62 24.10
C ILE A 168 -4.43 -10.16 24.14
N TYR A 169 -5.74 -9.87 23.96
CA TYR A 169 -6.28 -8.51 23.97
C TYR A 169 -5.91 -7.75 25.22
N ASP A 170 -5.95 -8.37 26.42
CA ASP A 170 -5.57 -7.72 27.66
C ASP A 170 -4.11 -7.22 27.68
N ARG A 171 -3.22 -7.83 26.88
CA ARG A 171 -1.78 -7.53 26.82
C ARG A 171 -1.36 -6.61 25.69
N ILE A 172 -2.15 -6.48 24.63
CA ILE A 172 -1.83 -5.59 23.51
C ILE A 172 -2.09 -4.12 23.88
N PRO A 173 -1.32 -3.17 23.30
CA PRO A 173 -1.38 -1.76 23.74
C PRO A 173 -2.59 -1.01 23.19
N VAL A 174 -3.00 -1.26 21.94
CA VAL A 174 -4.11 -0.52 21.32
C VAL A 174 -5.43 -1.21 21.62
N LYS A 175 -6.36 -0.46 22.20
CA LYS A 175 -7.69 -0.95 22.56
C LYS A 175 -8.77 -0.23 21.74
N ILE A 176 -9.84 -0.94 21.40
CA ILE A 176 -11.04 -0.40 20.77
C ILE A 176 -12.24 -0.54 21.71
N SER A 177 -13.23 0.33 21.56
CA SER A 177 -14.42 0.36 22.42
C SER A 177 -15.34 -0.84 22.20
N ASP A 178 -15.43 -1.33 20.97
CA ASP A 178 -16.29 -2.45 20.58
C ASP A 178 -15.45 -3.72 20.38
N SER A 179 -15.25 -4.48 21.45
CA SER A 179 -14.49 -5.74 21.43
C SER A 179 -15.42 -6.93 21.15
N ARG A 180 -15.62 -7.24 19.86
CA ARG A 180 -16.43 -8.38 19.41
C ARG A 180 -15.56 -9.60 19.17
N TYR A 181 -15.47 -10.48 20.15
CA TYR A 181 -14.69 -11.73 20.07
C TYR A 181 -15.24 -12.74 19.02
N ASP A 182 -16.42 -12.49 18.49
CA ASP A 182 -17.09 -13.24 17.43
C ASP A 182 -16.93 -12.60 16.04
N SER A 183 -16.05 -11.61 15.90
CA SER A 183 -15.74 -10.94 14.64
C SER A 183 -14.37 -11.36 14.09
N PRO A 184 -14.27 -11.74 12.80
CA PRO A 184 -12.99 -12.00 12.15
C PRO A 184 -12.10 -10.76 12.11
N HIS A 185 -12.68 -9.56 11.95
CA HIS A 185 -11.95 -8.30 11.97
C HIS A 185 -11.32 -8.00 13.34
N PHE A 186 -12.08 -8.25 14.41
CA PHE A 186 -11.54 -8.13 15.76
C PHE A 186 -10.41 -9.14 16.01
N LYS A 187 -10.54 -10.35 15.49
CA LYS A 187 -9.47 -11.36 15.55
C LYS A 187 -8.24 -10.89 14.78
N ALA A 188 -8.41 -10.33 13.57
CA ALA A 188 -7.31 -9.73 12.79
C ALA A 188 -6.62 -8.60 13.57
N PHE A 189 -7.37 -7.69 14.18
CA PHE A 189 -6.87 -6.61 15.01
C PHE A 189 -6.04 -7.08 16.19
N VAL A 190 -6.49 -8.13 16.88
CA VAL A 190 -5.79 -8.72 18.03
C VAL A 190 -4.51 -9.44 17.58
N LEU A 191 -4.58 -10.23 16.49
CA LEU A 191 -3.45 -11.03 16.03
C LEU A 191 -2.35 -10.19 15.38
N LEU A 192 -2.70 -9.09 14.69
CA LEU A 192 -1.72 -8.15 14.14
C LEU A 192 -0.90 -7.50 15.27
N GLN A 193 -1.54 -7.06 16.34
CA GLN A 193 -0.84 -6.49 17.48
C GLN A 193 -0.06 -7.54 18.32
N ALA A 194 -0.56 -8.77 18.37
CA ALA A 194 0.18 -9.88 18.96
C ALA A 194 1.50 -10.14 18.21
N HIS A 195 1.50 -9.95 16.88
CA HIS A 195 2.69 -10.02 16.04
C HIS A 195 3.70 -8.92 16.39
N PHE A 196 3.28 -7.65 16.45
CA PHE A 196 4.17 -6.55 16.86
C PHE A 196 4.77 -6.76 18.25
N SER A 197 4.03 -7.42 19.12
CA SER A 197 4.48 -7.76 20.47
C SER A 197 5.25 -9.09 20.57
N ARG A 198 5.51 -9.76 19.44
CA ARG A 198 6.20 -11.06 19.33
C ARG A 198 5.63 -12.11 20.31
N MET A 199 4.30 -12.13 20.45
CA MET A 199 3.63 -13.08 21.36
C MET A 199 3.64 -14.49 20.75
N GLN A 200 3.92 -15.49 21.58
CA GLN A 200 3.78 -16.88 21.18
C GLN A 200 2.30 -17.26 21.12
N LEU A 201 1.87 -17.79 20.00
CA LEU A 201 0.50 -18.21 19.72
C LEU A 201 0.39 -19.72 19.55
N PRO A 202 -0.80 -20.30 19.82
CA PRO A 202 -1.11 -21.66 19.38
C PRO A 202 -1.03 -21.78 17.85
N ILE A 203 -0.73 -23.00 17.35
CA ILE A 203 -0.50 -23.28 15.92
C ILE A 203 -1.65 -22.77 15.03
N ASP A 204 -2.90 -22.94 15.47
CA ASP A 204 -4.07 -22.49 14.68
C ASP A 204 -4.12 -20.96 14.55
N LEU A 205 -3.82 -20.23 15.63
CA LEU A 205 -3.76 -18.76 15.60
C LEU A 205 -2.52 -18.25 14.87
N THR A 206 -1.41 -18.99 14.88
CA THR A 206 -0.22 -18.66 14.08
C THR A 206 -0.54 -18.69 12.59
N LYS A 207 -1.26 -19.72 12.10
CA LYS A 207 -1.68 -19.80 10.70
C LYS A 207 -2.64 -18.67 10.30
N ASP A 208 -3.58 -18.33 11.18
CA ASP A 208 -4.47 -17.20 10.93
C ASP A 208 -3.68 -15.87 10.91
N GLN A 209 -2.67 -15.72 11.78
CA GLN A 209 -1.77 -14.56 11.79
C GLN A 209 -0.93 -14.48 10.50
N GLU A 210 -0.38 -15.60 10.01
CA GLU A 210 0.35 -15.65 8.73
C GLU A 210 -0.52 -15.17 7.57
N PHE A 211 -1.79 -15.60 7.53
CA PHE A 211 -2.75 -15.14 6.54
C PHE A 211 -3.00 -13.62 6.63
N ILE A 212 -3.15 -13.09 7.85
CA ILE A 212 -3.35 -11.66 8.10
C ILE A 212 -2.13 -10.86 7.62
N LEU A 213 -0.93 -11.28 7.99
CA LEU A 213 0.32 -10.58 7.67
C LEU A 213 0.58 -10.47 6.17
N GLN A 214 0.30 -11.54 5.41
CA GLN A 214 0.46 -11.55 3.95
C GLN A 214 -0.42 -10.51 3.25
N ARG A 215 -1.63 -10.26 3.77
CA ARG A 215 -2.55 -9.26 3.20
C ARG A 215 -2.30 -7.85 3.71
N THR A 216 -1.84 -7.73 4.93
CA THR A 216 -1.64 -6.44 5.60
C THR A 216 -0.71 -5.51 4.81
N LEU A 217 0.38 -6.01 4.21
CA LEU A 217 1.31 -5.17 3.45
C LEU A 217 0.67 -4.56 2.19
N ASN A 218 -0.17 -5.31 1.47
CA ASN A 218 -0.88 -4.78 0.31
C ASN A 218 -1.90 -3.71 0.73
N LEU A 219 -2.63 -3.96 1.83
CA LEU A 219 -3.58 -3.00 2.39
C LEU A 219 -2.89 -1.72 2.88
N LEU A 220 -1.74 -1.84 3.53
CA LEU A 220 -0.93 -0.68 3.94
C LEU A 220 -0.39 0.10 2.75
N SER A 221 0.05 -0.60 1.69
CA SER A 221 0.48 0.04 0.46
C SER A 221 -0.65 0.84 -0.20
N ALA A 222 -1.87 0.31 -0.18
CA ALA A 222 -3.05 1.06 -0.64
C ALA A 222 -3.35 2.27 0.26
N CYS A 223 -3.21 2.16 1.58
CA CYS A 223 -3.33 3.30 2.49
C CYS A 223 -2.31 4.40 2.17
N VAL A 224 -1.05 4.03 1.88
CA VAL A 224 -0.01 4.98 1.45
C VAL A 224 -0.43 5.68 0.18
N ASP A 225 -0.90 4.95 -0.84
CA ASP A 225 -1.27 5.51 -2.13
C ASP A 225 -2.51 6.41 -2.02
N ILE A 226 -3.50 6.06 -1.21
CA ILE A 226 -4.67 6.90 -0.95
C ILE A 226 -4.26 8.20 -0.23
N LEU A 227 -3.54 8.10 0.90
CA LEU A 227 -3.13 9.27 1.67
C LEU A 227 -2.20 10.19 0.88
N SER A 228 -1.31 9.64 0.06
CA SER A 228 -0.41 10.43 -0.79
C SER A 228 -1.13 11.09 -1.95
N SER A 229 -2.16 10.47 -2.54
CA SER A 229 -2.97 11.08 -3.60
C SER A 229 -3.81 12.25 -3.09
N GLU A 230 -4.18 12.23 -1.81
CA GLU A 230 -4.85 13.34 -1.12
C GLU A 230 -3.86 14.38 -0.56
N GLY A 231 -2.57 14.23 -0.81
CA GLY A 231 -1.53 15.14 -0.33
C GLY A 231 -1.29 15.11 1.18
N HIS A 232 -1.62 14.01 1.87
CA HIS A 232 -1.50 13.90 3.31
C HIS A 232 -0.15 13.31 3.75
N LEU A 233 0.63 14.07 4.52
CA LEU A 233 1.94 13.64 5.01
C LEU A 233 1.87 12.45 5.98
N ASN A 234 0.72 12.21 6.61
CA ASN A 234 0.53 11.06 7.48
C ASN A 234 0.57 9.70 6.73
N ALA A 235 0.73 9.68 5.40
CA ALA A 235 1.13 8.50 4.63
C ALA A 235 2.42 7.87 5.19
N LEU A 236 3.34 8.67 5.77
CA LEU A 236 4.52 8.20 6.47
C LEU A 236 4.18 7.22 7.61
N LYS A 237 3.04 7.40 8.29
CA LYS A 237 2.58 6.48 9.35
C LYS A 237 2.17 5.11 8.83
N ALA A 238 1.63 5.04 7.62
CA ALA A 238 1.35 3.77 6.96
C ALA A 238 2.64 3.07 6.49
N MET A 239 3.67 3.84 6.07
CA MET A 239 5.00 3.32 5.75
C MET A 239 5.70 2.76 7.01
N GLU A 240 5.69 3.50 8.13
CA GLU A 240 6.19 3.03 9.43
C GLU A 240 5.48 1.72 9.86
N LEU A 241 4.16 1.63 9.67
CA LEU A 241 3.40 0.43 9.99
C LEU A 241 3.78 -0.77 9.11
N SER A 242 4.22 -0.53 7.86
CA SER A 242 4.78 -1.59 7.01
C SER A 242 6.08 -2.14 7.60
N GLN A 243 6.99 -1.27 8.05
CA GLN A 243 8.22 -1.68 8.74
C GLN A 243 7.90 -2.49 10.00
N MET A 244 6.95 -2.02 10.83
CA MET A 244 6.50 -2.70 12.05
C MET A 244 5.94 -4.10 11.72
N THR A 245 5.22 -4.23 10.61
CA THR A 245 4.64 -5.49 10.15
C THR A 245 5.71 -6.48 9.73
N VAL A 246 6.73 -6.02 9.02
CA VAL A 246 7.83 -6.88 8.55
C VAL A 246 8.74 -7.30 9.72
N GLN A 247 9.10 -6.37 10.61
CA GLN A 247 10.05 -6.62 11.70
C GLN A 247 9.41 -7.14 12.98
N ALA A 248 8.08 -7.23 13.05
CA ALA A 248 7.36 -7.61 14.27
C ALA A 248 7.78 -6.77 15.48
N LEU A 249 7.69 -5.44 15.38
CA LEU A 249 8.05 -4.49 16.43
C LEU A 249 7.04 -3.35 16.47
N TRP A 250 6.92 -2.72 17.64
CA TRP A 250 6.22 -1.46 17.79
C TRP A 250 7.15 -0.29 17.45
N ASP A 251 6.57 0.84 17.07
CA ASP A 251 7.27 2.12 16.82
C ASP A 251 8.15 2.57 18.00
N ARG A 252 7.73 2.27 19.22
CA ARG A 252 8.43 2.57 20.49
C ARG A 252 9.52 1.56 20.86
N ASP A 253 9.58 0.43 20.20
CA ASP A 253 10.62 -0.58 20.46
C ASP A 253 11.95 -0.13 19.86
N SER A 254 13.05 -0.55 20.49
CA SER A 254 14.38 -0.27 19.95
C SER A 254 14.60 -0.97 18.61
N ALA A 255 15.12 -0.22 17.62
CA ALA A 255 15.53 -0.77 16.33
C ALA A 255 16.57 -1.91 16.46
N LEU A 256 17.35 -1.93 17.55
CA LEU A 256 18.29 -3.00 17.86
C LEU A 256 17.63 -4.38 18.00
N LYS A 257 16.34 -4.45 18.28
CA LYS A 257 15.61 -5.73 18.35
C LYS A 257 15.46 -6.45 16.99
N GLN A 258 15.80 -5.79 15.90
CA GLN A 258 15.89 -6.41 14.56
C GLN A 258 17.13 -7.29 14.43
N ILE A 259 18.18 -6.98 15.20
CA ILE A 259 19.41 -7.77 15.21
C ILE A 259 19.12 -9.15 15.80
N PRO A 260 19.54 -10.24 15.18
CA PRO A 260 19.38 -11.58 15.71
C PRO A 260 19.90 -11.71 17.13
N HIS A 261 19.13 -12.40 17.99
CA HIS A 261 19.45 -12.66 19.40
C HIS A 261 19.43 -11.43 20.34
N PHE A 262 19.00 -10.24 19.85
CA PHE A 262 18.85 -9.06 20.70
C PHE A 262 17.50 -9.09 21.43
N ASP A 263 17.56 -9.47 22.69
CA ASP A 263 16.45 -9.38 23.65
C ASP A 263 16.51 -8.04 24.43
N ASP A 264 15.55 -7.84 25.33
CA ASP A 264 15.50 -6.63 26.17
C ASP A 264 16.75 -6.44 27.04
N ARG A 265 17.48 -7.51 27.36
CA ARG A 265 18.74 -7.46 28.11
C ARG A 265 19.86 -6.93 27.23
N ALA A 266 20.01 -7.49 26.03
CA ALA A 266 21.04 -7.04 25.08
C ALA A 266 20.83 -5.57 24.68
N VAL A 267 19.58 -5.16 24.45
CA VAL A 267 19.22 -3.76 24.20
C VAL A 267 19.61 -2.84 25.36
N LYS A 268 19.36 -3.25 26.63
CA LYS A 268 19.78 -2.45 27.79
C LYS A 268 21.30 -2.32 27.91
N VAL A 269 22.03 -3.37 27.58
CA VAL A 269 23.51 -3.33 27.57
C VAL A 269 24.00 -2.38 26.48
N ALA A 270 23.46 -2.47 25.27
CA ALA A 270 23.78 -1.58 24.16
C ALA A 270 23.48 -0.11 24.50
N ASN A 271 22.29 0.18 25.04
CA ASN A 271 21.93 1.53 25.47
C ASN A 271 22.84 2.07 26.58
N SER A 272 23.32 1.22 27.50
CA SER A 272 24.29 1.61 28.53
C SER A 272 25.66 1.96 27.94
N ALA A 273 25.99 1.41 26.77
CA ALA A 273 27.16 1.73 25.98
C ALA A 273 26.91 2.90 25.01
N LYS A 274 25.75 3.57 25.09
CA LYS A 274 25.28 4.65 24.22
C LYS A 274 25.04 4.23 22.76
N ILE A 275 24.70 2.98 22.54
CA ILE A 275 24.31 2.42 21.24
C ILE A 275 22.78 2.37 21.23
N GLN A 276 22.14 3.20 20.38
CA GLN A 276 20.70 3.37 20.32
C GLN A 276 20.07 2.80 19.04
N ASP A 277 20.87 2.77 17.96
CA ASP A 277 20.43 2.29 16.65
C ASP A 277 21.39 1.22 16.06
N VAL A 278 21.02 0.69 14.89
CA VAL A 278 21.78 -0.38 14.24
C VAL A 278 23.09 0.11 13.67
N TYR A 279 23.17 1.36 13.20
CA TYR A 279 24.41 1.95 12.67
C TYR A 279 25.44 2.16 13.78
N GLU A 280 25.02 2.73 14.92
CA GLU A 280 25.88 2.86 16.10
C GLU A 280 26.37 1.49 16.60
N PHE A 281 25.52 0.44 16.46
CA PHE A 281 25.93 -0.92 16.78
C PHE A 281 26.98 -1.46 15.80
N MET A 282 26.83 -1.19 14.50
CA MET A 282 27.82 -1.56 13.49
C MET A 282 29.19 -0.96 13.81
N ASP A 283 29.23 0.35 14.07
CA ASP A 283 30.46 1.08 14.40
C ASP A 283 31.07 0.56 15.71
N ALA A 284 30.22 0.26 16.69
CA ALA A 284 30.68 -0.29 17.99
C ALA A 284 31.22 -1.72 17.90
N MET A 285 30.86 -2.46 16.86
CA MET A 285 31.32 -3.83 16.60
C MET A 285 32.58 -3.88 15.74
N ASP A 286 33.12 -2.75 15.30
CA ASP A 286 34.44 -2.67 14.67
C ASP A 286 35.54 -2.63 15.73
N PRO A 287 36.42 -3.66 15.81
CA PRO A 287 37.48 -3.70 16.80
C PRO A 287 38.57 -2.62 16.59
N ASP A 288 38.70 -2.12 15.35
CA ASP A 288 39.73 -1.11 14.99
C ASP A 288 39.23 0.30 15.36
N GLU A 289 37.94 0.54 15.34
CA GLU A 289 37.34 1.85 15.67
C GLU A 289 36.91 1.94 17.14
N ASN A 290 36.51 0.81 17.78
CA ASN A 290 36.01 0.80 19.17
C ASN A 290 37.01 0.20 20.16
N PRO A 291 37.71 1.03 21.00
CA PRO A 291 38.60 0.55 22.05
C PRO A 291 37.90 -0.33 23.10
N ASP A 292 36.61 -0.13 23.30
CA ASP A 292 35.80 -0.88 24.30
C ASP A 292 35.09 -2.13 23.73
N TYR A 293 35.40 -2.50 22.49
CA TYR A 293 34.82 -3.66 21.81
C TYR A 293 34.79 -4.93 22.69
N GLY A 294 35.93 -5.27 23.31
CA GLY A 294 36.01 -6.47 24.15
C GLY A 294 35.10 -6.45 25.39
N ASN A 295 34.90 -5.27 25.98
CA ASN A 295 33.99 -5.08 27.11
C ASN A 295 32.52 -5.15 26.64
N LEU A 296 32.20 -4.57 25.49
CA LEU A 296 30.88 -4.62 24.90
C LEU A 296 30.45 -6.07 24.62
N VAL A 297 31.28 -6.83 23.90
CA VAL A 297 31.02 -8.24 23.58
C VAL A 297 30.83 -9.06 24.84
N LYS A 298 31.65 -8.88 25.86
CA LYS A 298 31.54 -9.59 27.15
C LYS A 298 30.23 -9.24 27.88
N ASN A 299 29.85 -7.96 27.87
CA ASN A 299 28.65 -7.48 28.55
C ASN A 299 27.36 -7.93 27.86
N LEU A 300 27.34 -7.99 26.50
CA LEU A 300 26.25 -8.54 25.72
C LEU A 300 25.97 -10.00 26.11
N GLY A 301 27.02 -10.76 26.43
CA GLY A 301 26.89 -12.14 26.88
C GLY A 301 26.38 -13.09 25.80
N LEU A 302 26.55 -12.72 24.51
CA LEU A 302 26.22 -13.53 23.37
C LEU A 302 27.35 -14.53 23.07
N SER A 303 27.00 -15.73 22.63
CA SER A 303 27.97 -16.71 22.17
C SER A 303 28.61 -16.27 20.85
N ASN A 304 29.79 -16.82 20.51
CA ASN A 304 30.47 -16.52 19.25
C ASN A 304 29.58 -16.77 18.02
N LYS A 305 28.71 -17.78 18.03
CA LYS A 305 27.73 -18.02 16.96
C LYS A 305 26.72 -16.92 16.87
N GLN A 306 26.15 -16.50 18.00
CA GLN A 306 25.15 -15.42 18.04
C GLN A 306 25.74 -14.07 17.60
N LEU A 307 27.00 -13.81 17.94
CA LEU A 307 27.74 -12.65 17.46
C LEU A 307 27.98 -12.72 15.94
N ALA A 308 28.28 -13.91 15.41
CA ALA A 308 28.42 -14.12 13.97
C ALA A 308 27.08 -13.89 13.23
N ASP A 309 25.97 -14.39 13.79
CA ASP A 309 24.63 -14.14 13.24
C ASP A 309 24.28 -12.65 13.25
N ALA A 310 24.63 -11.92 14.33
CA ALA A 310 24.44 -10.49 14.42
C ALA A 310 25.30 -9.72 13.38
N ALA A 311 26.60 -10.10 13.24
CA ALA A 311 27.50 -9.53 12.23
C ALA A 311 27.00 -9.80 10.80
N GLN A 312 26.50 -11.01 10.54
CA GLN A 312 25.90 -11.33 9.24
C GLN A 312 24.69 -10.46 8.93
N PHE A 313 23.84 -10.19 9.92
CA PHE A 313 22.69 -9.29 9.76
C PHE A 313 23.14 -7.86 9.41
N THR A 314 24.07 -7.30 10.18
CA THR A 314 24.56 -5.93 9.98
C THR A 314 25.31 -5.75 8.67
N ASN A 315 26.11 -6.72 8.26
CA ASN A 315 26.92 -6.58 7.07
C ASN A 315 26.18 -6.93 5.77
N ASN A 316 25.23 -7.90 5.82
CA ASN A 316 24.67 -8.45 4.59
C ASN A 316 23.18 -8.13 4.38
N PHE A 317 22.46 -7.70 5.40
CA PHE A 317 21.01 -7.49 5.31
C PHE A 317 20.58 -6.06 5.62
N TYR A 318 21.10 -5.45 6.69
CA TYR A 318 20.68 -4.11 7.05
C TYR A 318 21.32 -3.08 6.11
N PRO A 319 20.50 -2.22 5.43
CA PRO A 319 21.00 -1.35 4.37
C PRO A 319 21.85 -0.21 4.91
N ARG A 320 23.03 0.01 4.32
CA ARG A 320 23.81 1.24 4.47
C ARG A 320 23.66 2.05 3.20
N LEU A 321 22.91 3.14 3.27
CA LEU A 321 22.63 4.00 2.13
C LEU A 321 23.13 5.41 2.42
N ASP A 322 23.79 5.99 1.43
CA ASP A 322 24.15 7.41 1.40
C ASP A 322 23.17 8.14 0.47
N LEU A 323 22.44 9.11 1.03
CA LEU A 323 21.45 9.92 0.33
C LEU A 323 22.02 11.31 0.07
N SER A 324 22.13 11.65 -1.20
CA SER A 324 22.47 12.99 -1.65
C SER A 324 21.43 13.53 -2.61
N PHE A 325 21.24 14.84 -2.64
CA PHE A 325 20.27 15.46 -3.54
C PHE A 325 20.73 16.86 -3.96
N ASP A 326 20.30 17.27 -5.16
CA ASP A 326 20.53 18.59 -5.72
C ASP A 326 19.22 19.18 -6.23
N LEU A 327 18.93 20.43 -5.86
CA LEU A 327 17.76 21.16 -6.37
C LEU A 327 18.01 21.63 -7.79
N VAL A 328 17.04 21.42 -8.67
CA VAL A 328 17.09 21.93 -10.05
C VAL A 328 16.54 23.36 -10.05
N ASP A 329 17.36 24.31 -10.50
CA ASP A 329 16.99 25.73 -10.63
C ASP A 329 16.26 26.32 -9.40
N PRO A 330 16.88 26.27 -8.21
CA PRO A 330 16.21 26.65 -6.95
C PRO A 330 15.76 28.12 -6.88
N GLY A 331 16.28 28.97 -7.78
CA GLY A 331 15.91 30.39 -7.88
C GLY A 331 14.75 30.69 -8.83
N SER A 332 14.18 29.69 -9.49
CA SER A 332 13.11 29.84 -10.48
C SER A 332 11.82 29.08 -10.12
N VAL A 333 11.70 28.63 -8.85
CA VAL A 333 10.49 27.94 -8.39
C VAL A 333 9.36 28.93 -8.20
N THR A 334 8.22 28.67 -8.82
CA THR A 334 7.01 29.50 -8.70
C THR A 334 5.83 28.71 -8.16
N ALA A 335 4.92 29.39 -7.47
CA ALA A 335 3.76 28.73 -6.86
C ALA A 335 2.89 28.05 -7.94
N GLY A 336 2.49 26.81 -7.66
CA GLY A 336 1.68 25.98 -8.55
C GLY A 336 2.44 25.38 -9.74
N ALA A 337 3.70 25.75 -9.98
CA ALA A 337 4.50 25.20 -11.07
C ALA A 337 5.34 23.99 -10.60
N PRO A 338 5.63 23.03 -11.51
CA PRO A 338 6.46 21.87 -11.18
C PRO A 338 7.92 22.26 -10.91
N ALA A 339 8.42 21.88 -9.76
CA ALA A 339 9.82 21.96 -9.37
C ALA A 339 10.43 20.56 -9.27
N TYR A 340 11.75 20.49 -9.27
CA TYR A 340 12.44 19.20 -9.37
C TYR A 340 13.59 19.07 -8.40
N VAL A 341 13.77 17.89 -7.85
CA VAL A 341 14.95 17.49 -7.09
C VAL A 341 15.62 16.28 -7.73
N ASN A 342 16.90 16.36 -8.00
CA ASN A 342 17.72 15.22 -8.41
C ASN A 342 18.20 14.50 -7.16
N ILE A 343 17.94 13.20 -7.08
CA ILE A 343 18.22 12.35 -5.93
C ILE A 343 19.21 11.29 -6.36
N THR A 344 20.28 11.15 -5.60
CA THR A 344 21.24 10.06 -5.74
C THR A 344 21.29 9.29 -4.43
N VAL A 345 21.08 7.98 -4.51
CA VAL A 345 21.22 7.07 -3.37
C VAL A 345 22.27 6.03 -3.74
N GLU A 346 23.27 5.90 -2.92
CA GLU A 346 24.37 4.95 -3.12
C GLU A 346 24.39 3.96 -1.94
N ARG A 347 24.58 2.68 -2.23
CA ARG A 347 24.71 1.64 -1.21
C ARG A 347 26.21 1.45 -0.93
N GLU A 348 26.60 1.52 0.33
CA GLU A 348 27.95 1.20 0.76
C GLU A 348 28.20 -0.31 0.58
N LEU A 349 28.98 -0.65 -0.43
CA LEU A 349 29.37 -2.01 -0.79
C LEU A 349 30.81 -2.03 -1.24
N ASP A 350 31.52 -3.11 -0.98
CA ASP A 350 32.83 -3.37 -1.57
C ASP A 350 32.74 -3.48 -3.11
N GLU A 351 33.86 -3.26 -3.82
CA GLU A 351 33.85 -3.19 -5.30
C GLU A 351 33.31 -4.47 -5.94
N ASP A 352 33.60 -5.64 -5.36
CA ASP A 352 33.23 -6.97 -5.86
C ASP A 352 31.93 -7.52 -5.24
N GLU A 353 31.27 -6.80 -4.34
CA GLU A 353 30.08 -7.25 -3.63
C GLU A 353 28.81 -6.91 -4.40
N GLU A 354 27.90 -7.88 -4.55
CA GLU A 354 26.59 -7.69 -5.15
C GLU A 354 25.55 -7.27 -4.07
N PRO A 355 24.64 -6.34 -4.38
CA PRO A 355 23.64 -5.89 -3.41
C PRO A 355 22.69 -7.03 -3.02
N ASN A 356 22.57 -7.29 -1.74
CA ASN A 356 21.59 -8.24 -1.22
C ASN A 356 20.29 -7.50 -0.89
N LEU A 357 19.27 -7.70 -1.72
CA LEU A 357 17.95 -7.08 -1.53
C LEU A 357 16.99 -7.94 -0.69
N LYS A 358 17.44 -9.10 -0.19
CA LYS A 358 16.61 -9.94 0.69
C LYS A 358 16.52 -9.31 2.08
N VAL A 359 15.32 -9.27 2.60
CA VAL A 359 15.04 -8.75 3.94
C VAL A 359 15.21 -9.84 5.00
N HIS A 360 15.93 -9.52 6.06
CA HIS A 360 15.96 -10.36 7.26
C HIS A 360 14.74 -10.07 8.12
N ALA A 361 13.72 -10.92 8.02
CA ALA A 361 12.47 -10.78 8.75
C ALA A 361 12.00 -12.14 9.27
N PRO A 362 12.61 -12.66 10.35
CA PRO A 362 12.37 -14.03 10.83
C PRO A 362 10.96 -14.26 11.37
N PHE A 363 10.21 -13.21 11.67
CA PHE A 363 8.83 -13.26 12.16
C PHE A 363 7.79 -13.07 11.05
N PHE A 364 8.22 -12.66 9.84
CA PHE A 364 7.32 -12.47 8.72
C PHE A 364 7.21 -13.77 7.90
N PRO A 365 6.00 -14.20 7.48
CA PRO A 365 5.78 -15.56 6.97
C PRO A 365 6.32 -15.84 5.57
N VAL A 366 6.64 -14.81 4.80
CA VAL A 366 7.12 -14.94 3.41
C VAL A 366 8.41 -14.17 3.19
N GLU A 367 9.23 -14.65 2.24
CA GLU A 367 10.41 -13.91 1.82
C GLU A 367 10.03 -12.58 1.20
N LYS A 368 10.74 -11.53 1.57
CA LYS A 368 10.53 -10.17 1.08
C LYS A 368 11.82 -9.60 0.53
N SER A 369 11.70 -8.81 -0.53
CA SER A 369 12.76 -7.93 -1.01
C SER A 369 12.52 -6.51 -0.52
N GLU A 370 13.58 -5.78 -0.24
CA GLU A 370 13.49 -4.40 0.21
C GLU A 370 13.06 -3.48 -0.93
N ASN A 371 12.21 -2.53 -0.61
CA ASN A 371 11.85 -1.39 -1.44
C ASN A 371 11.79 -0.13 -0.58
N TRP A 372 11.72 1.01 -1.25
CA TRP A 372 11.81 2.31 -0.60
C TRP A 372 10.79 3.26 -1.17
N TRP A 373 10.40 4.24 -0.37
CA TRP A 373 9.67 5.42 -0.82
C TRP A 373 10.57 6.65 -0.73
N LEU A 374 10.57 7.44 -1.79
CA LEU A 374 11.07 8.80 -1.78
C LEU A 374 9.87 9.72 -1.67
N VAL A 375 9.85 10.58 -0.67
CA VAL A 375 8.75 11.50 -0.40
C VAL A 375 9.30 12.89 -0.21
N VAL A 376 8.69 13.89 -0.85
CA VAL A 376 8.89 15.30 -0.52
C VAL A 376 7.66 15.78 0.25
N GLY A 377 7.85 16.33 1.42
CA GLY A 377 6.78 16.82 2.26
C GLY A 377 7.15 18.07 3.02
N GLU A 378 6.13 18.76 3.48
CA GLU A 378 6.25 19.93 4.34
C GLU A 378 5.59 19.66 5.70
N GLU A 379 6.39 19.66 6.76
CA GLU A 379 5.90 19.36 8.10
C GLU A 379 4.99 20.46 8.66
N SER A 380 5.23 21.73 8.27
CA SER A 380 4.46 22.88 8.77
C SER A 380 3.00 22.86 8.34
N SER A 381 2.71 22.32 7.17
CA SER A 381 1.37 22.19 6.60
C SER A 381 0.81 20.74 6.62
N ASP A 382 1.57 19.78 7.16
CA ASP A 382 1.27 18.35 7.09
C ASP A 382 1.01 17.86 5.65
N SER A 383 1.65 18.50 4.65
CA SER A 383 1.43 18.24 3.23
C SER A 383 2.47 17.33 2.62
N LEU A 384 2.02 16.34 1.86
CA LEU A 384 2.85 15.51 1.01
C LEU A 384 2.79 16.06 -0.42
N LEU A 385 3.94 16.50 -0.94
CA LEU A 385 4.03 17.16 -2.25
C LEU A 385 4.40 16.19 -3.38
N ALA A 386 5.18 15.17 -3.09
CA ALA A 386 5.57 14.17 -4.06
C ALA A 386 5.91 12.82 -3.41
N ILE A 387 5.66 11.73 -4.15
CA ILE A 387 6.01 10.37 -3.74
C ILE A 387 6.49 9.56 -4.93
N LYS A 388 7.49 8.71 -4.70
CA LYS A 388 7.96 7.74 -5.68
C LYS A 388 8.42 6.46 -4.99
N ARG A 389 7.96 5.31 -5.48
CA ARG A 389 8.48 4.01 -5.04
C ARG A 389 9.72 3.65 -5.83
N VAL A 390 10.74 3.17 -5.16
CA VAL A 390 12.03 2.83 -5.76
C VAL A 390 12.61 1.55 -5.17
N THR A 391 13.38 0.84 -5.99
CA THR A 391 14.24 -0.25 -5.54
C THR A 391 15.68 0.19 -5.71
N ILE A 392 16.49 0.09 -4.66
CA ILE A 392 17.87 0.59 -4.65
C ILE A 392 18.80 -0.61 -4.73
N GLY A 393 19.43 -0.77 -5.89
CA GLY A 393 20.51 -1.72 -6.08
C GLY A 393 21.83 -1.19 -5.49
N ARG A 394 22.91 -1.15 -6.28
CA ARG A 394 24.18 -0.55 -5.92
C ARG A 394 24.07 0.99 -5.85
N SER A 395 23.41 1.59 -6.82
CA SER A 395 23.10 3.02 -6.82
C SER A 395 21.77 3.28 -7.51
N LEU A 396 21.15 4.38 -7.15
CA LEU A 396 19.94 4.90 -7.79
C LEU A 396 20.13 6.39 -8.07
N LYS A 397 19.89 6.81 -9.32
CA LYS A 397 19.79 8.22 -9.68
C LYS A 397 18.40 8.46 -10.24
N THR A 398 17.67 9.36 -9.65
CA THR A 398 16.30 9.65 -10.05
C THR A 398 15.97 11.11 -9.87
N LYS A 399 14.99 11.58 -10.64
CA LYS A 399 14.43 12.92 -10.53
C LYS A 399 13.03 12.79 -9.94
N LEU A 400 12.71 13.63 -8.96
CA LEU A 400 11.39 13.70 -8.35
C LEU A 400 10.82 15.09 -8.61
N GLU A 401 9.62 15.12 -9.16
CA GLU A 401 8.84 16.32 -9.40
C GLU A 401 7.96 16.61 -8.18
N TYR A 402 7.90 17.87 -7.77
CA TYR A 402 7.03 18.31 -6.70
C TYR A 402 6.46 19.71 -7.02
N VAL A 403 5.31 20.02 -6.46
CA VAL A 403 4.64 21.30 -6.63
C VAL A 403 4.41 21.92 -5.26
N VAL A 404 4.81 23.18 -5.08
CA VAL A 404 4.51 23.96 -3.88
C VAL A 404 3.35 24.90 -4.24
N PRO A 405 2.19 24.80 -3.54
CA PRO A 405 1.00 25.57 -3.95
C PRO A 405 1.11 27.06 -3.67
N ASP A 406 1.84 27.47 -2.63
CA ASP A 406 1.87 28.83 -2.13
C ASP A 406 3.24 29.49 -2.36
N ALA A 407 3.22 30.82 -2.61
CA ALA A 407 4.47 31.61 -2.70
C ALA A 407 5.05 31.89 -1.31
N GLY A 408 6.38 31.95 -1.22
CA GLY A 408 7.08 32.26 0.03
C GLY A 408 8.25 31.33 0.28
N LYS A 409 8.75 31.40 1.52
CA LYS A 409 9.84 30.52 1.97
C LYS A 409 9.27 29.25 2.59
N HIS A 410 9.62 28.11 2.03
CA HIS A 410 9.20 26.79 2.47
C HIS A 410 10.40 25.97 2.93
N THR A 411 10.21 25.24 4.03
CA THR A 411 11.17 24.23 4.51
C THR A 411 10.60 22.86 4.21
N LEU A 412 11.17 22.21 3.21
CA LEU A 412 10.75 20.91 2.74
C LEU A 412 11.68 19.80 3.29
N THR A 413 11.14 18.63 3.45
CA THR A 413 11.89 17.43 3.87
C THR A 413 11.84 16.37 2.79
N LEU A 414 13.02 15.86 2.42
CA LEU A 414 13.12 14.69 1.55
C LEU A 414 13.23 13.44 2.43
N TYR A 415 12.18 12.64 2.45
CA TYR A 415 12.16 11.37 3.17
C TYR A 415 12.60 10.23 2.25
N LEU A 416 13.54 9.44 2.71
CA LEU A 416 13.85 8.10 2.18
C LEU A 416 13.36 7.09 3.21
N MET A 417 12.22 6.46 2.94
CA MET A 417 11.53 5.56 3.87
C MET A 417 11.67 4.11 3.42
N SER A 418 12.15 3.26 4.31
CA SER A 418 12.17 1.80 4.07
C SER A 418 10.77 1.20 4.16
N ASP A 419 10.47 0.18 3.37
CA ASP A 419 9.25 -0.60 3.49
C ASP A 419 9.39 -1.80 4.44
N CYS A 420 10.57 -2.00 5.04
CA CYS A 420 10.87 -3.23 5.78
C CYS A 420 11.82 -3.10 6.97
N TYR A 421 12.65 -2.06 7.08
CA TYR A 421 13.58 -1.88 8.19
C TYR A 421 13.25 -0.65 9.02
N ILE A 422 13.26 -0.80 10.33
CA ILE A 422 13.06 0.30 11.29
C ILE A 422 14.42 0.97 11.56
N GLY A 423 14.46 2.30 11.50
CA GLY A 423 15.65 3.08 11.78
C GLY A 423 16.63 3.20 10.60
N ALA A 424 16.26 2.73 9.41
CA ALA A 424 17.04 2.92 8.19
C ALA A 424 16.61 4.17 7.41
N ASP A 425 15.57 4.84 7.84
CA ASP A 425 14.98 6.01 7.20
C ASP A 425 15.89 7.24 7.32
N GLN A 426 15.87 8.09 6.29
CA GLN A 426 16.60 9.36 6.27
C GLN A 426 15.65 10.49 5.90
N ALA A 427 15.84 11.67 6.49
CA ALA A 427 14.94 12.80 6.31
C ALA A 427 15.72 14.15 6.29
N PRO A 428 16.59 14.40 5.30
CA PRO A 428 17.25 15.69 5.17
C PRO A 428 16.25 16.79 4.77
N THR A 429 16.45 17.99 5.32
CA THR A 429 15.64 19.17 5.03
C THR A 429 16.33 20.10 4.05
N PHE A 430 15.56 20.85 3.28
CA PHE A 430 16.05 21.90 2.39
C PHE A 430 15.06 23.06 2.33
N GLU A 431 15.57 24.25 2.01
CA GLU A 431 14.77 25.46 1.89
C GLU A 431 14.56 25.80 0.40
N VAL A 432 13.35 26.24 0.07
CA VAL A 432 12.98 26.72 -1.26
C VAL A 432 12.30 28.07 -1.12
N ASP A 433 12.70 29.04 -1.92
CA ASP A 433 12.06 30.36 -2.03
C ASP A 433 11.15 30.34 -3.28
N VAL A 434 9.85 30.29 -3.06
CA VAL A 434 8.85 30.12 -4.10
C VAL A 434 8.31 31.50 -4.51
N GLY A 435 8.51 31.87 -5.77
CA GLY A 435 7.97 33.11 -6.35
C GLY A 435 6.45 33.08 -6.54
N GLU A 436 5.83 34.23 -6.73
CA GLU A 436 4.43 34.31 -7.14
C GLU A 436 4.22 33.60 -8.47
N GLY A 437 3.14 32.81 -8.60
CA GLY A 437 2.74 32.19 -9.85
C GLY A 437 2.37 33.28 -10.88
N MET A 438 2.57 33.01 -12.17
CA MET A 438 1.99 33.85 -13.20
C MET A 438 0.48 33.65 -13.14
N ASP A 439 -0.28 34.76 -12.94
CA ASP A 439 -1.71 34.74 -13.14
C ASP A 439 -1.99 34.45 -14.64
N ASP A 440 -2.77 33.41 -14.94
CA ASP A 440 -3.18 33.00 -16.29
C ASP A 440 -4.18 34.01 -16.95
N ASP A 441 -4.28 35.22 -16.40
CA ASP A 441 -5.27 36.23 -16.86
C ASP A 441 -4.79 37.15 -18.01
N ASP A 442 -3.57 36.96 -18.57
CA ASP A 442 -3.02 37.89 -19.59
C ASP A 442 -2.97 37.31 -21.03
N ASP A 443 -3.55 36.14 -21.36
CA ASP A 443 -3.50 35.58 -22.72
C ASP A 443 -4.79 35.74 -23.55
N ASP A 444 -5.78 36.57 -23.14
CA ASP A 444 -7.02 36.81 -23.92
C ASP A 444 -7.13 38.18 -24.60
N GLU A 445 -6.06 38.97 -24.71
CA GLU A 445 -6.09 40.21 -25.49
C GLU A 445 -4.93 40.25 -26.51
N ASP A 446 -5.02 39.59 -27.66
CA ASP A 446 -4.31 39.96 -28.90
C ASP A 446 -4.63 39.01 -30.09
N GLU A 447 -5.90 38.71 -30.36
CA GLU A 447 -6.35 38.20 -31.69
C GLU A 447 -7.62 38.89 -32.19
N GLU A 448 -7.60 40.20 -32.30
CA GLU A 448 -8.48 40.96 -33.21
C GLU A 448 -7.69 42.13 -33.79
N GLU A 449 -7.14 41.96 -34.98
CA GLU A 449 -6.92 43.01 -36.02
C GLU A 449 -5.97 42.47 -37.09
N ASP A 450 -6.55 41.92 -38.15
CA ASP A 450 -6.02 42.04 -39.51
C ASP A 450 -6.93 41.28 -40.52
N GLU A 451 -8.17 41.75 -40.66
CA GLU A 451 -8.94 41.56 -41.92
C GLU A 451 -9.27 42.94 -42.45
N GLU A 452 -8.35 43.52 -43.26
CA GLU A 452 -8.75 44.50 -44.27
C GLU A 452 -7.87 44.36 -45.55
N GLU A 453 -8.61 44.12 -46.63
CA GLU A 453 -8.36 44.58 -48.01
C GLU A 453 -7.20 43.96 -48.79
N GLU A 454 -7.54 43.12 -49.75
CA GLU A 454 -7.16 43.41 -51.14
C GLU A 454 -8.23 42.84 -52.11
N GLY A 455 -8.87 43.82 -52.64
CA GLY A 455 -9.81 43.82 -53.69
C GLY A 455 -9.24 43.49 -55.05
N ASN A 456 -10.18 43.09 -55.90
CA ASN A 456 -10.29 43.16 -57.31
C ASN A 456 -9.03 43.48 -58.11
N ASP A 457 -8.73 42.63 -59.06
CA ASP A 457 -8.69 43.08 -60.49
C ASP A 457 -8.93 41.91 -61.44
N ASP A 458 -9.88 42.17 -62.28
CA ASP A 458 -10.19 41.50 -63.54
C ASP A 458 -8.92 41.36 -64.48
N ASP A 459 -8.75 40.32 -65.23
CA ASP A 459 -8.77 40.45 -66.62
C ASP A 459 -8.57 39.13 -67.40
N ASP A 460 -9.38 39.03 -68.39
CA ASP A 460 -9.43 38.24 -69.61
C ASP A 460 -8.19 37.43 -70.08
N GLY A 461 -8.49 36.30 -70.70
CA GLY A 461 -7.79 35.98 -71.93
C GLY A 461 -7.37 34.51 -72.13
N GLU A 462 -8.14 33.88 -73.03
CA GLU A 462 -7.90 32.73 -73.94
C GLU A 462 -8.04 31.30 -73.32
#